data_45d54dd0db672f6fafd376b1fb3051c0
#
_entry.id   45d54dd0db672f6fafd376b1fb3051c0
#
_cell.length_a   1.000
_cell.length_b   1.000
_cell.length_c   1.000
_cell.angle_alpha   90.00
_cell.angle_beta   90.00
_cell.angle_gamma   90.00
#
_symmetry.space_group_name_H-M   'P 1'
#
loop_
_entity.id
_entity.type
_entity.pdbx_description
1 polymer ?
#
loop_
_entity_poly.entity_id
_entity_poly.type
_entity_poly.pdbx_seq_one_letter_code
_entity_poly.pdbx_strand_id
1 'polypeptide(L)'
;MEDFLLYSLYTILALLVPLYLYLLTRKPKFNKSKLPPGNIGWPVLGENVDFARGGPRKFIEERMSKYSSQVFKTSFMGEKVSVFCGPAGNKFLFSNEDKAVTSWLPRSMRKALLFPSYVDVPMKEVGALQHSFLHEILKPEALKKYIPVMDAMARKHLDAEWAPFEEVKVYHLAKKYTFALACRLFLNIEDPEHVKRLADPFARVMNGLFSIPLDFPGTAYNGAIKGGNKVREELLKIVTNRKKELVEDESSAGRDLLSRMILVKDEDGKLMNEMEICNNIVGLLVASFDTTSCAVTFVLKNLLELPHIYEKVYQGKLIV
;
A
#
# COMPACT_ATOMS: atom_id res chain seq x y z
N MET A 1 20.70 -15.81 39.36
CA MET A 1 19.84 -15.42 38.21
C MET A 1 19.49 -13.95 38.23
N GLU A 2 19.18 -13.39 39.39
CA GLU A 2 18.94 -11.93 39.60
C GLU A 2 20.16 -11.08 39.30
N ASP A 3 21.32 -11.44 39.78
CA ASP A 3 22.58 -10.71 39.52
C ASP A 3 22.92 -10.68 37.99
N PHE A 4 22.68 -11.78 37.27
CA PHE A 4 22.91 -11.82 35.84
C PHE A 4 21.98 -10.86 35.07
N LEU A 5 20.73 -10.77 35.46
CA LEU A 5 19.77 -9.83 34.90
C LEU A 5 20.14 -8.39 35.22
N LEU A 6 20.61 -8.14 36.45
CA LEU A 6 21.05 -6.83 36.89
C LEU A 6 22.31 -6.35 36.13
N TYR A 7 23.33 -7.21 35.97
CA TYR A 7 24.52 -6.89 35.19
C TYR A 7 24.21 -6.70 33.70
N SER A 8 23.29 -7.49 33.12
CA SER A 8 22.87 -7.32 31.73
C SER A 8 22.14 -5.99 31.54
N LEU A 9 21.29 -5.58 32.49
CA LEU A 9 20.61 -4.29 32.46
C LEU A 9 21.60 -3.12 32.56
N TYR A 10 22.58 -3.18 33.46
CA TYR A 10 23.64 -2.16 33.57
C TYR A 10 24.49 -2.07 32.31
N THR A 11 24.81 -3.20 31.68
CA THR A 11 25.57 -3.21 30.42
C THR A 11 24.78 -2.57 29.29
N ILE A 12 23.48 -2.87 29.17
CA ILE A 12 22.59 -2.26 28.22
C ILE A 12 22.47 -0.74 28.44
N LEU A 13 22.29 -0.30 29.69
CA LEU A 13 22.24 1.12 30.03
C LEU A 13 23.56 1.82 29.72
N ALA A 14 24.70 1.21 30.06
CA ALA A 14 26.03 1.74 29.79
C ALA A 14 26.35 1.91 28.30
N LEU A 15 25.73 1.11 27.45
CA LEU A 15 25.82 1.24 25.99
C LEU A 15 24.79 2.23 25.41
N LEU A 16 23.57 2.23 25.93
CA LEU A 16 22.49 3.07 25.41
C LEU A 16 22.65 4.55 25.79
N VAL A 17 23.15 4.85 26.99
CA VAL A 17 23.32 6.24 27.43
C VAL A 17 24.38 6.99 26.62
N PRO A 18 25.59 6.46 26.35
CA PRO A 18 26.56 7.11 25.48
C PRO A 18 26.09 7.21 24.03
N LEU A 19 25.42 6.17 23.53
CA LEU A 19 24.82 6.20 22.20
C LEU A 19 23.75 7.29 22.07
N TYR A 20 22.90 7.42 23.08
CA TYR A 20 21.87 8.46 23.12
C TYR A 20 22.50 9.86 23.21
N LEU A 21 23.51 10.08 24.07
CA LEU A 21 24.26 11.33 24.18
C LEU A 21 24.99 11.66 22.88
N TYR A 22 25.63 10.67 22.24
CA TYR A 22 26.28 10.83 20.95
C TYR A 22 25.28 11.23 19.83
N LEU A 23 24.10 10.62 19.81
CA LEU A 23 23.03 10.97 18.85
C LEU A 23 22.47 12.38 19.11
N LEU A 24 22.38 12.80 20.37
CA LEU A 24 21.94 14.16 20.73
C LEU A 24 22.99 15.23 20.35
N THR A 25 24.27 14.91 20.49
CA THR A 25 25.37 15.86 20.22
C THR A 25 25.69 15.96 18.71
N ARG A 26 25.31 14.98 17.89
CA ARG A 26 25.41 15.05 16.45
C ARG A 26 24.44 16.11 15.90
N LYS A 27 24.80 17.39 16.01
CA LYS A 27 24.15 18.45 15.24
C LYS A 27 24.46 18.19 13.76
N PRO A 28 23.48 17.88 12.92
CA PRO A 28 23.74 17.82 11.48
C PRO A 28 24.28 19.17 11.05
N LYS A 29 25.44 19.20 10.39
CA LYS A 29 26.01 20.38 9.73
C LYS A 29 25.17 20.77 8.51
N PHE A 30 23.87 21.03 8.69
CA PHE A 30 23.02 21.56 7.65
C PHE A 30 22.95 23.08 7.79
N ASN A 31 23.12 23.75 6.69
CA ASN A 31 22.90 25.18 6.57
C ASN A 31 21.41 25.46 6.86
N LYS A 32 21.10 25.82 8.13
CA LYS A 32 19.73 25.97 8.66
C LYS A 32 18.85 26.93 7.84
N SER A 33 19.47 27.82 7.06
CA SER A 33 18.78 28.84 6.27
C SER A 33 18.04 28.30 5.02
N LYS A 34 18.33 27.07 4.57
CA LYS A 34 17.76 26.48 3.34
C LYS A 34 16.72 25.40 3.57
N LEU A 35 16.43 25.05 4.83
CA LEU A 35 15.45 24.00 5.14
C LEU A 35 14.15 24.61 5.64
N PRO A 36 12.99 24.00 5.32
CA PRO A 36 11.71 24.41 5.86
C PRO A 36 11.71 24.41 7.39
N PRO A 37 10.89 25.27 8.04
CA PRO A 37 10.70 25.22 9.49
C PRO A 37 10.08 23.88 9.91
N GLY A 38 10.31 23.45 11.15
CA GLY A 38 9.75 22.20 11.65
C GLY A 38 10.70 21.41 12.53
N ASN A 39 10.22 20.27 12.98
CA ASN A 39 10.95 19.34 13.85
C ASN A 39 11.10 17.98 13.13
N ILE A 40 12.15 17.25 13.46
CA ILE A 40 12.37 15.88 12.96
C ILE A 40 12.06 14.82 14.02
N GLY A 41 11.54 15.23 15.18
CA GLY A 41 11.16 14.34 16.27
C GLY A 41 12.32 13.64 16.96
N TRP A 42 12.03 12.48 17.54
CA TRP A 42 12.99 11.66 18.28
C TRP A 42 13.98 10.95 17.34
N PRO A 43 15.22 10.69 17.79
CA PRO A 43 16.12 9.82 17.03
C PRO A 43 15.44 8.47 16.73
N VAL A 44 15.59 7.94 15.52
CA VAL A 44 15.02 6.68 15.02
C VAL A 44 13.49 6.70 14.89
N LEU A 45 12.78 7.15 15.93
CA LEU A 45 11.30 7.16 15.95
C LEU A 45 10.69 8.30 15.13
N GLY A 46 11.43 9.41 14.95
CA GLY A 46 10.89 10.58 14.28
C GLY A 46 9.67 11.17 15.00
N GLU A 47 8.70 11.60 14.23
CA GLU A 47 7.39 12.07 14.72
C GLU A 47 6.27 11.03 14.52
N ASN A 48 6.63 9.75 14.26
CA ASN A 48 5.64 8.69 14.04
C ASN A 48 4.66 8.49 15.21
N VAL A 49 5.12 8.70 16.46
CA VAL A 49 4.26 8.56 17.66
C VAL A 49 3.17 9.63 17.67
N ASP A 50 3.53 10.87 17.35
CA ASP A 50 2.56 11.99 17.28
C ASP A 50 1.57 11.77 16.14
N PHE A 51 2.07 11.31 15.00
CA PHE A 51 1.24 10.95 13.85
C PHE A 51 0.24 9.83 14.19
N ALA A 52 0.70 8.77 14.86
CA ALA A 52 -0.15 7.64 15.24
C ALA A 52 -1.22 8.04 16.28
N ARG A 53 -0.88 8.92 17.24
CA ARG A 53 -1.81 9.38 18.30
C ARG A 53 -2.86 10.35 17.76
N GLY A 54 -2.46 11.29 16.90
CA GLY A 54 -3.32 12.38 16.44
C GLY A 54 -4.03 12.08 15.11
N GLY A 55 -3.53 11.10 14.37
CA GLY A 55 -3.92 10.86 12.99
C GLY A 55 -3.36 11.93 12.02
N PRO A 56 -3.46 11.68 10.71
CA PRO A 56 -2.82 12.53 9.70
C PRO A 56 -3.37 13.96 9.70
N ARG A 57 -4.65 14.15 9.86
CA ARG A 57 -5.29 15.48 9.82
C ARG A 57 -4.79 16.36 10.95
N LYS A 58 -4.95 15.92 12.19
CA LYS A 58 -4.52 16.67 13.38
C LYS A 58 -3.02 16.93 13.36
N PHE A 59 -2.23 15.92 12.96
CA PHE A 59 -0.77 16.04 12.84
C PHE A 59 -0.37 17.17 11.88
N ILE A 60 -1.02 17.27 10.71
CA ILE A 60 -0.72 18.29 9.71
C ILE A 60 -1.23 19.66 10.16
N GLU A 61 -2.46 19.77 10.65
CA GLU A 61 -3.07 21.04 11.11
C GLU A 61 -2.24 21.70 12.24
N GLU A 62 -1.81 20.93 13.23
CA GLU A 62 -0.96 21.42 14.32
C GLU A 62 0.39 21.96 13.82
N ARG A 63 1.01 21.30 12.83
CA ARG A 63 2.30 21.71 12.30
C ARG A 63 2.19 22.88 11.35
N MET A 64 1.13 22.95 10.57
CA MET A 64 0.81 24.13 9.77
C MET A 64 0.65 25.38 10.65
N SER A 65 -0.08 25.27 11.76
CA SER A 65 -0.26 26.36 12.72
C SER A 65 1.05 26.75 13.41
N LYS A 66 1.86 25.75 13.80
CA LYS A 66 3.07 25.96 14.59
C LYS A 66 4.28 26.45 13.79
N TYR A 67 4.43 26.00 12.54
CA TYR A 67 5.63 26.21 11.75
C TYR A 67 5.37 27.02 10.48
N SER A 68 4.54 26.53 9.59
CA SER A 68 4.22 27.18 8.32
C SER A 68 3.00 26.54 7.66
N SER A 69 2.09 27.36 7.16
CA SER A 69 0.91 26.93 6.41
C SER A 69 1.22 26.43 5.00
N GLN A 70 2.43 26.63 4.50
CA GLN A 70 2.83 26.27 3.12
C GLN A 70 3.71 25.02 3.08
N VAL A 71 4.79 25.00 3.90
CA VAL A 71 5.72 23.89 3.92
C VAL A 71 6.38 23.77 5.30
N PHE A 72 6.47 22.55 5.82
CA PHE A 72 7.22 22.25 7.03
C PHE A 72 8.02 20.94 6.89
N LYS A 73 9.07 20.79 7.68
CA LYS A 73 9.84 19.54 7.75
C LYS A 73 9.41 18.69 8.93
N THR A 74 9.49 17.38 8.74
CA THR A 74 9.24 16.36 9.76
C THR A 74 10.17 15.17 9.54
N SER A 75 10.03 14.12 10.33
CA SER A 75 10.59 12.80 10.04
C SER A 75 9.50 11.76 10.19
N PHE A 76 9.35 10.94 9.18
CA PHE A 76 8.32 9.94 9.10
C PHE A 76 8.88 8.63 8.52
N MET A 77 8.55 7.48 9.13
CA MET A 77 9.02 6.15 8.70
C MET A 77 10.55 6.02 8.55
N GLY A 78 11.31 6.71 9.43
CA GLY A 78 12.78 6.73 9.38
C GLY A 78 13.39 7.71 8.37
N GLU A 79 12.57 8.41 7.61
CA GLU A 79 13.00 9.35 6.56
C GLU A 79 12.73 10.80 6.95
N LYS A 80 13.58 11.72 6.49
CA LYS A 80 13.36 13.16 6.62
C LYS A 80 12.43 13.62 5.51
N VAL A 81 11.33 14.24 5.89
CA VAL A 81 10.25 14.62 4.97
C VAL A 81 9.98 16.11 5.02
N SER A 82 9.77 16.75 3.87
CA SER A 82 9.17 18.08 3.77
C SER A 82 7.73 17.93 3.29
N VAL A 83 6.78 18.41 4.10
CA VAL A 83 5.36 18.35 3.80
C VAL A 83 4.96 19.66 3.13
N PHE A 84 4.54 19.59 1.87
CA PHE A 84 3.97 20.71 1.12
C PHE A 84 2.46 20.73 1.35
N CYS A 85 1.92 21.88 1.73
CA CYS A 85 0.54 22.03 2.16
C CYS A 85 -0.29 22.84 1.16
N GLY A 86 -1.56 22.45 1.05
CA GLY A 86 -2.55 23.18 0.26
C GLY A 86 -2.36 23.11 -1.27
N PRO A 87 -3.22 23.83 -2.02
CA PRO A 87 -3.24 23.75 -3.48
C PRO A 87 -1.92 24.17 -4.15
N ALA A 88 -1.23 25.19 -3.60
CA ALA A 88 0.05 25.65 -4.13
C ALA A 88 1.16 24.60 -3.98
N GLY A 89 1.18 23.90 -2.83
CA GLY A 89 2.11 22.80 -2.60
C GLY A 89 1.88 21.63 -3.56
N ASN A 90 0.63 21.23 -3.72
CA ASN A 90 0.25 20.19 -4.68
C ASN A 90 0.62 20.57 -6.12
N LYS A 91 0.29 21.80 -6.53
CA LYS A 91 0.67 22.31 -7.86
C LYS A 91 2.19 22.26 -8.07
N PHE A 92 2.97 22.67 -7.05
CA PHE A 92 4.43 22.60 -7.14
C PHE A 92 4.92 21.18 -7.37
N LEU A 93 4.46 20.21 -6.58
CA LEU A 93 4.90 18.83 -6.69
C LEU A 93 4.53 18.21 -8.04
N PHE A 94 3.27 18.28 -8.46
CA PHE A 94 2.79 17.66 -9.70
C PHE A 94 3.34 18.34 -10.97
N SER A 95 3.57 19.67 -10.94
CA SER A 95 4.13 20.38 -12.11
C SER A 95 5.65 20.19 -12.25
N ASN A 96 6.31 19.67 -11.23
CA ASN A 96 7.76 19.45 -11.21
C ASN A 96 8.14 17.97 -11.12
N GLU A 97 7.20 17.06 -11.32
CA GLU A 97 7.47 15.63 -11.41
C GLU A 97 8.45 15.36 -12.56
N ASP A 98 9.40 14.48 -12.33
CA ASP A 98 10.53 14.18 -13.21
C ASP A 98 11.47 15.35 -13.58
N LYS A 99 11.29 16.54 -12.97
CA LYS A 99 12.17 17.70 -13.14
C LYS A 99 12.94 18.05 -11.87
N ALA A 100 12.22 18.43 -10.81
CA ALA A 100 12.79 18.80 -9.52
C ALA A 100 12.44 17.78 -8.41
N VAL A 101 11.42 16.98 -8.63
CA VAL A 101 10.97 15.91 -7.72
C VAL A 101 10.73 14.64 -8.53
N THR A 102 10.93 13.48 -7.91
CA THR A 102 10.61 12.18 -8.51
C THR A 102 9.71 11.40 -7.57
N SER A 103 8.88 10.52 -8.11
CA SER A 103 8.09 9.58 -7.31
C SER A 103 9.00 8.73 -6.43
N TRP A 104 8.66 8.61 -5.15
CA TRP A 104 9.46 7.92 -4.16
C TRP A 104 8.60 7.13 -3.19
N LEU A 105 9.13 6.01 -2.74
CA LEU A 105 8.53 5.17 -1.71
C LEU A 105 9.58 4.86 -0.64
N PRO A 106 9.27 4.97 0.67
CA PRO A 106 10.20 4.63 1.74
C PRO A 106 10.86 3.27 1.53
N ARG A 107 12.17 3.20 1.79
CA ARG A 107 12.94 1.95 1.63
C ARG A 107 12.36 0.80 2.44
N SER A 108 11.79 1.09 3.63
CA SER A 108 11.10 0.13 4.46
C SER A 108 9.89 -0.51 3.75
N MET A 109 9.07 0.31 3.08
CA MET A 109 7.95 -0.17 2.28
C MET A 109 8.42 -0.99 1.08
N ARG A 110 9.44 -0.51 0.37
CA ARG A 110 10.01 -1.21 -0.78
C ARG A 110 10.52 -2.61 -0.41
N LYS A 111 11.17 -2.77 0.75
CA LYS A 111 11.58 -4.08 1.28
C LYS A 111 10.41 -5.03 1.53
N ALA A 112 9.28 -4.52 1.98
CA ALA A 112 8.09 -5.34 2.20
C ALA A 112 7.37 -5.72 0.90
N LEU A 113 7.38 -4.82 -0.10
CA LEU A 113 6.57 -4.95 -1.32
C LEU A 113 7.32 -5.55 -2.50
N LEU A 114 8.60 -5.19 -2.70
CA LEU A 114 9.36 -5.52 -3.90
C LEU A 114 10.32 -6.71 -3.69
N PHE A 115 10.71 -7.35 -4.77
CA PHE A 115 11.84 -8.28 -4.73
C PHE A 115 13.12 -7.56 -4.31
N PRO A 116 14.05 -8.25 -3.62
CA PRO A 116 15.28 -7.63 -3.11
C PRO A 116 16.09 -6.87 -4.18
N SER A 117 16.16 -7.38 -5.40
CA SER A 117 16.84 -6.76 -6.54
C SER A 117 16.23 -5.42 -6.98
N TYR A 118 14.98 -5.15 -6.63
CA TYR A 118 14.26 -3.91 -6.99
C TYR A 118 14.16 -2.90 -5.84
N VAL A 119 14.64 -3.23 -4.64
CA VAL A 119 14.52 -2.34 -3.48
C VAL A 119 15.26 -1.01 -3.68
N ASP A 120 16.39 -1.01 -4.34
CA ASP A 120 17.21 0.17 -4.56
C ASP A 120 17.12 0.72 -6.00
N VAL A 121 16.32 0.12 -6.88
CA VAL A 121 16.03 0.61 -8.23
C VAL A 121 15.15 1.87 -8.16
N PRO A 122 15.40 2.93 -8.92
CA PRO A 122 14.54 4.12 -8.96
C PRO A 122 13.09 3.77 -9.27
N MET A 123 12.13 4.40 -8.55
CA MET A 123 10.69 4.10 -8.74
C MET A 123 10.21 4.37 -10.17
N LYS A 124 10.83 5.32 -10.85
CA LYS A 124 10.55 5.60 -12.27
C LYS A 124 10.83 4.37 -13.16
N GLU A 125 11.90 3.65 -12.90
CA GLU A 125 12.26 2.44 -13.66
C GLU A 125 11.36 1.26 -13.27
N VAL A 126 10.99 1.14 -11.99
CA VAL A 126 10.07 0.09 -11.50
C VAL A 126 8.67 0.29 -12.10
N GLY A 127 8.24 1.54 -12.32
CA GLY A 127 6.89 1.89 -12.77
C GLY A 127 6.75 2.20 -14.26
N ALA A 128 7.83 2.26 -15.03
CA ALA A 128 7.80 2.73 -16.42
C ALA A 128 6.81 1.95 -17.31
N LEU A 129 6.76 0.63 -17.17
CA LEU A 129 5.83 -0.23 -17.91
C LEU A 129 4.40 -0.20 -17.34
N GLN A 130 4.20 0.21 -16.07
CA GLN A 130 2.87 0.25 -15.46
C GLN A 130 1.94 1.24 -16.14
N HIS A 131 2.45 2.42 -16.50
CA HIS A 131 1.60 3.50 -17.05
C HIS A 131 1.02 3.17 -18.42
N SER A 132 1.82 2.66 -19.35
CA SER A 132 1.34 2.30 -20.69
C SER A 132 0.33 1.16 -20.64
N PHE A 133 0.62 0.17 -19.82
CA PHE A 133 -0.17 -1.04 -19.65
C PHE A 133 -1.50 -0.80 -18.92
N LEU A 134 -1.49 -0.05 -17.79
CA LEU A 134 -2.70 0.27 -17.04
C LEU A 134 -3.68 1.11 -17.86
N HIS A 135 -3.18 2.01 -18.70
CA HIS A 135 -4.04 2.80 -19.57
C HIS A 135 -4.91 1.95 -20.50
N GLU A 136 -4.33 0.88 -21.07
CA GLU A 136 -5.07 -0.04 -21.95
C GLU A 136 -6.16 -0.83 -21.22
N ILE A 137 -5.91 -1.21 -19.97
CA ILE A 137 -6.81 -2.07 -19.17
C ILE A 137 -7.92 -1.28 -18.52
N LEU A 138 -7.64 -0.03 -18.16
CA LEU A 138 -8.60 0.84 -17.50
C LEU A 138 -9.47 1.64 -18.48
N LYS A 139 -9.39 1.35 -19.78
CA LYS A 139 -10.31 1.94 -20.76
C LYS A 139 -11.75 1.58 -20.41
N PRO A 140 -12.72 2.51 -20.61
CA PRO A 140 -14.13 2.27 -20.29
C PRO A 140 -14.69 0.99 -20.91
N GLU A 141 -14.28 0.65 -22.12
CA GLU A 141 -14.72 -0.56 -22.86
C GLU A 141 -14.21 -1.86 -22.19
N ALA A 142 -12.99 -1.82 -21.64
CA ALA A 142 -12.43 -2.95 -20.90
C ALA A 142 -13.12 -3.10 -19.54
N LEU A 143 -13.36 -1.98 -18.83
CA LEU A 143 -14.02 -1.96 -17.52
C LEU A 143 -15.45 -2.50 -17.59
N LYS A 144 -16.22 -2.20 -18.65
CA LYS A 144 -17.57 -2.72 -18.85
C LYS A 144 -17.64 -4.25 -18.81
N LYS A 145 -16.58 -4.93 -19.27
CA LYS A 145 -16.52 -6.41 -19.25
C LYS A 145 -16.39 -6.99 -17.84
N TYR A 146 -15.91 -6.21 -16.89
CA TYR A 146 -15.75 -6.65 -15.50
C TYR A 146 -17.04 -6.48 -14.68
N ILE A 147 -17.97 -5.61 -15.10
CA ILE A 147 -19.20 -5.31 -14.34
C ILE A 147 -20.01 -6.59 -14.01
N PRO A 148 -20.27 -7.51 -14.95
CA PRO A 148 -21.02 -8.73 -14.63
C PRO A 148 -20.32 -9.61 -13.59
N VAL A 149 -18.98 -9.69 -13.63
CA VAL A 149 -18.18 -10.45 -12.66
C VAL A 149 -18.26 -9.80 -11.29
N MET A 150 -18.12 -8.47 -11.23
CA MET A 150 -18.22 -7.70 -9.99
C MET A 150 -19.59 -7.86 -9.35
N ASP A 151 -20.68 -7.74 -10.14
CA ASP A 151 -22.06 -7.89 -9.66
C ASP A 151 -22.32 -9.31 -9.12
N ALA A 152 -21.95 -10.33 -9.88
CA ALA A 152 -22.13 -11.72 -9.46
C ALA A 152 -21.36 -12.04 -8.17
N MET A 153 -20.11 -11.59 -8.06
CA MET A 153 -19.30 -11.78 -6.84
C MET A 153 -19.86 -10.98 -5.67
N ALA A 154 -20.35 -9.75 -5.89
CA ALA A 154 -20.96 -8.94 -4.85
C ALA A 154 -22.22 -9.59 -4.30
N ARG A 155 -23.13 -10.07 -5.15
CA ARG A 155 -24.33 -10.80 -4.74
C ARG A 155 -23.98 -12.04 -3.90
N LYS A 156 -23.08 -12.88 -4.43
CA LYS A 156 -22.64 -14.08 -3.69
C LYS A 156 -22.04 -13.72 -2.32
N HIS A 157 -21.26 -12.65 -2.24
CA HIS A 157 -20.65 -12.19 -0.99
C HIS A 157 -21.69 -11.65 0.00
N LEU A 158 -22.66 -10.88 -0.48
CA LEU A 158 -23.75 -10.36 0.34
C LEU A 158 -24.62 -11.51 0.88
N ASP A 159 -24.99 -12.47 0.05
CA ASP A 159 -25.83 -13.61 0.45
C ASP A 159 -25.12 -14.52 1.45
N ALA A 160 -23.80 -14.76 1.28
CA ALA A 160 -23.07 -15.70 2.13
C ALA A 160 -22.51 -15.08 3.43
N GLU A 161 -22.10 -13.82 3.38
CA GLU A 161 -21.29 -13.21 4.46
C GLU A 161 -22.01 -12.07 5.20
N TRP A 162 -23.13 -11.56 4.66
CA TRP A 162 -23.89 -10.46 5.27
C TRP A 162 -25.30 -10.89 5.67
N ALA A 163 -26.07 -11.46 4.75
CA ALA A 163 -27.48 -11.80 4.98
C ALA A 163 -27.73 -12.76 6.14
N PRO A 164 -26.85 -13.74 6.46
CA PRO A 164 -27.06 -14.64 7.59
C PRO A 164 -26.89 -14.02 8.98
N PHE A 165 -26.37 -12.79 9.07
CA PHE A 165 -25.99 -12.17 10.34
C PHE A 165 -26.81 -10.91 10.62
N GLU A 166 -27.26 -10.73 11.87
CA GLU A 166 -27.95 -9.51 12.31
C GLU A 166 -27.00 -8.30 12.35
N GLU A 167 -25.73 -8.53 12.71
CA GLU A 167 -24.70 -7.49 12.75
C GLU A 167 -23.46 -7.92 11.99
N VAL A 168 -22.89 -6.98 11.20
CA VAL A 168 -21.69 -7.25 10.40
C VAL A 168 -20.64 -6.16 10.58
N LYS A 169 -19.37 -6.56 10.51
CA LYS A 169 -18.22 -5.64 10.48
C LYS A 169 -17.90 -5.26 9.04
N VAL A 170 -18.57 -4.23 8.54
CA VAL A 170 -18.53 -3.77 7.15
C VAL A 170 -17.11 -3.70 6.58
N TYR A 171 -16.18 -3.03 7.25
CA TYR A 171 -14.80 -2.88 6.76
C TYR A 171 -14.08 -4.22 6.55
N HIS A 172 -14.29 -5.19 7.42
CA HIS A 172 -13.67 -6.51 7.29
C HIS A 172 -14.24 -7.29 6.11
N LEU A 173 -15.56 -7.24 5.95
CA LEU A 173 -16.23 -7.90 4.83
C LEU A 173 -15.92 -7.21 3.50
N ALA A 174 -15.87 -5.89 3.47
CA ALA A 174 -15.42 -5.14 2.31
C ALA A 174 -13.99 -5.52 1.89
N LYS A 175 -13.05 -5.68 2.84
CA LYS A 175 -11.69 -6.17 2.55
C LYS A 175 -11.68 -7.57 1.97
N LYS A 176 -12.48 -8.48 2.53
CA LYS A 176 -12.61 -9.86 2.03
C LYS A 176 -13.10 -9.87 0.59
N TYR A 177 -14.15 -9.09 0.31
CA TYR A 177 -14.70 -8.95 -1.04
C TYR A 177 -13.70 -8.33 -2.02
N THR A 178 -13.13 -7.19 -1.70
CA THR A 178 -12.23 -6.47 -2.62
C THR A 178 -10.96 -7.26 -2.93
N PHE A 179 -10.43 -8.02 -1.97
CA PHE A 179 -9.27 -8.88 -2.21
C PHE A 179 -9.63 -10.08 -3.11
N ALA A 180 -10.74 -10.74 -2.84
CA ALA A 180 -11.21 -11.84 -3.70
C ALA A 180 -11.49 -11.35 -5.12
N LEU A 181 -12.13 -10.18 -5.27
CA LEU A 181 -12.36 -9.56 -6.56
C LEU A 181 -11.04 -9.23 -7.29
N ALA A 182 -10.05 -8.67 -6.60
CA ALA A 182 -8.73 -8.41 -7.17
C ALA A 182 -8.04 -9.70 -7.65
N CYS A 183 -8.09 -10.78 -6.86
CA CYS A 183 -7.57 -12.08 -7.26
C CYS A 183 -8.29 -12.61 -8.52
N ARG A 184 -9.61 -12.42 -8.60
CA ARG A 184 -10.39 -12.82 -9.79
C ARG A 184 -10.04 -12.02 -11.02
N LEU A 185 -10.00 -10.69 -10.91
CA LEU A 185 -9.77 -9.81 -12.06
C LEU A 185 -8.31 -9.79 -12.51
N PHE A 186 -7.35 -9.83 -11.57
CA PHE A 186 -5.94 -9.71 -11.91
C PHE A 186 -5.30 -11.06 -12.26
N LEU A 187 -5.69 -12.13 -11.57
CA LEU A 187 -5.03 -13.42 -11.62
C LEU A 187 -5.91 -14.56 -12.13
N ASN A 188 -7.22 -14.29 -12.31
CA ASN A 188 -8.24 -15.31 -12.63
C ASN A 188 -8.31 -16.43 -11.57
N ILE A 189 -8.18 -16.09 -10.29
CA ILE A 189 -8.26 -17.02 -9.18
C ILE A 189 -9.61 -16.85 -8.48
N GLU A 190 -10.40 -17.96 -8.42
CA GLU A 190 -11.70 -18.02 -7.75
C GLU A 190 -11.72 -18.98 -6.55
N ASP A 191 -10.80 -19.95 -6.53
CA ASP A 191 -10.71 -20.93 -5.45
C ASP A 191 -10.45 -20.26 -4.10
N PRO A 192 -11.35 -20.41 -3.09
CA PRO A 192 -11.23 -19.74 -1.80
C PRO A 192 -9.93 -20.06 -1.06
N GLU A 193 -9.44 -21.31 -1.15
CA GLU A 193 -8.20 -21.70 -0.48
C GLU A 193 -6.98 -21.07 -1.17
N HIS A 194 -7.01 -20.92 -2.48
CA HIS A 194 -5.96 -20.21 -3.21
C HIS A 194 -5.98 -18.71 -2.90
N VAL A 195 -7.17 -18.09 -2.89
CA VAL A 195 -7.34 -16.69 -2.45
C VAL A 195 -6.77 -16.50 -1.04
N LYS A 196 -7.05 -17.41 -0.11
CA LYS A 196 -6.57 -17.35 1.27
C LYS A 196 -5.05 -17.46 1.38
N ARG A 197 -4.40 -18.31 0.56
CA ARG A 197 -2.93 -18.41 0.51
C ARG A 197 -2.25 -17.08 0.15
N LEU A 198 -2.92 -16.23 -0.62
CA LEU A 198 -2.46 -14.86 -0.91
C LEU A 198 -2.92 -13.87 0.16
N ALA A 199 -4.18 -13.94 0.62
CA ALA A 199 -4.80 -12.99 1.52
C ALA A 199 -4.12 -12.92 2.89
N ASP A 200 -3.83 -14.09 3.51
CA ASP A 200 -3.26 -14.16 4.85
C ASP A 200 -1.86 -13.51 4.93
N PRO A 201 -0.90 -13.82 4.04
CA PRO A 201 0.38 -13.13 4.04
C PRO A 201 0.26 -11.66 3.60
N PHE A 202 -0.64 -11.33 2.67
CA PHE A 202 -0.87 -9.96 2.24
C PHE A 202 -1.43 -9.08 3.36
N ALA A 203 -2.34 -9.59 4.18
CA ALA A 203 -2.83 -8.89 5.36
C ALA A 203 -1.69 -8.53 6.34
N ARG A 204 -0.68 -9.41 6.49
CA ARG A 204 0.52 -9.10 7.29
C ARG A 204 1.35 -7.97 6.67
N VAL A 205 1.46 -7.93 5.35
CA VAL A 205 2.11 -6.81 4.64
C VAL A 205 1.41 -5.52 4.99
N MET A 206 0.09 -5.44 4.79
CA MET A 206 -0.68 -4.22 5.03
C MET A 206 -0.64 -3.75 6.48
N ASN A 207 -0.68 -4.67 7.44
CA ASN A 207 -0.60 -4.36 8.88
C ASN A 207 0.75 -3.77 9.30
N GLY A 208 1.84 -4.12 8.61
CA GLY A 208 3.17 -3.64 8.96
C GLY A 208 3.75 -2.59 8.00
N LEU A 209 3.08 -2.31 6.88
CA LEU A 209 3.59 -1.42 5.83
C LEU A 209 3.88 0.01 6.34
N PHE A 210 3.01 0.53 7.20
CA PHE A 210 3.12 1.86 7.81
C PHE A 210 3.65 1.83 9.25
N SER A 211 4.15 0.69 9.72
CA SER A 211 4.71 0.57 11.07
C SER A 211 6.13 1.14 11.15
N ILE A 212 6.62 1.32 12.37
CA ILE A 212 8.01 1.69 12.60
C ILE A 212 8.92 0.59 12.02
N PRO A 213 9.91 0.92 11.18
CA PRO A 213 10.70 -0.06 10.43
C PRO A 213 11.76 -0.79 11.29
N LEU A 214 11.31 -1.42 12.36
CA LEU A 214 12.13 -2.27 13.23
C LEU A 214 11.97 -3.73 12.82
N ASP A 215 13.02 -4.31 12.25
CA ASP A 215 13.01 -5.69 11.72
C ASP A 215 13.48 -6.68 12.80
N PHE A 216 12.63 -6.89 13.83
CA PHE A 216 12.83 -7.91 14.85
C PHE A 216 11.68 -8.91 14.88
N PRO A 217 11.91 -10.18 15.23
CA PRO A 217 10.84 -11.15 15.41
C PRO A 217 9.73 -10.62 16.33
N GLY A 218 8.48 -10.74 15.90
CA GLY A 218 7.31 -10.24 16.64
C GLY A 218 6.89 -8.81 16.32
N THR A 219 7.69 -8.01 15.62
CA THR A 219 7.26 -6.68 15.17
C THR A 219 6.35 -6.74 13.95
N ALA A 220 5.48 -5.76 13.81
CA ALA A 220 4.59 -5.65 12.65
C ALA A 220 5.38 -5.52 11.34
N TYR A 221 6.50 -4.78 11.35
CA TYR A 221 7.37 -4.63 10.19
C TYR A 221 8.04 -5.94 9.76
N ASN A 222 8.57 -6.74 10.71
CA ASN A 222 9.10 -8.08 10.40
C ASN A 222 8.00 -9.00 9.85
N GLY A 223 6.77 -8.88 10.39
CA GLY A 223 5.59 -9.54 9.84
C GLY A 223 5.31 -9.15 8.39
N ALA A 224 5.45 -7.86 8.04
CA ALA A 224 5.26 -7.36 6.68
C ALA A 224 6.32 -7.90 5.71
N ILE A 225 7.60 -7.92 6.10
CA ILE A 225 8.67 -8.49 5.27
C ILE A 225 8.41 -9.98 5.01
N LYS A 226 8.12 -10.75 6.06
CA LYS A 226 7.81 -12.20 5.92
C LYS A 226 6.56 -12.44 5.07
N GLY A 227 5.52 -11.62 5.26
CA GLY A 227 4.31 -11.66 4.45
C GLY A 227 4.61 -11.37 2.98
N GLY A 228 5.36 -10.30 2.71
CA GLY A 228 5.76 -9.91 1.36
C GLY A 228 6.56 -10.99 0.62
N ASN A 229 7.49 -11.65 1.31
CA ASN A 229 8.22 -12.78 0.74
C ASN A 229 7.28 -13.91 0.31
N LYS A 230 6.32 -14.28 1.16
CA LYS A 230 5.33 -15.33 0.85
C LYS A 230 4.41 -14.95 -0.30
N VAL A 231 3.94 -13.69 -0.35
CA VAL A 231 3.11 -13.19 -1.46
C VAL A 231 3.88 -13.27 -2.78
N ARG A 232 5.12 -12.80 -2.81
CA ARG A 232 5.96 -12.85 -4.02
C ARG A 232 6.28 -14.27 -4.47
N GLU A 233 6.55 -15.17 -3.52
CA GLU A 233 6.79 -16.60 -3.80
C GLU A 233 5.55 -17.24 -4.46
N GLU A 234 4.35 -17.00 -3.92
CA GLU A 234 3.11 -17.53 -4.48
C GLU A 234 2.79 -16.91 -5.83
N LEU A 235 2.95 -15.59 -5.98
CA LEU A 235 2.77 -14.91 -7.26
C LEU A 235 3.73 -15.42 -8.32
N LEU A 236 4.99 -15.70 -7.97
CA LEU A 236 5.96 -16.23 -8.91
C LEU A 236 5.53 -17.60 -9.46
N LYS A 237 4.98 -18.48 -8.62
CA LYS A 237 4.41 -19.75 -9.06
C LYS A 237 3.23 -19.53 -10.02
N ILE A 238 2.33 -18.60 -9.70
CA ILE A 238 1.17 -18.27 -10.53
C ILE A 238 1.63 -17.73 -11.90
N VAL A 239 2.57 -16.79 -11.92
CA VAL A 239 3.12 -16.22 -13.16
C VAL A 239 3.80 -17.29 -14.02
N THR A 240 4.63 -18.14 -13.40
CA THR A 240 5.34 -19.21 -14.12
C THR A 240 4.37 -20.22 -14.71
N ASN A 241 3.33 -20.61 -13.98
CA ASN A 241 2.31 -21.55 -14.49
C ASN A 241 1.50 -20.90 -15.63
N ARG A 242 1.10 -19.63 -15.48
CA ARG A 242 0.37 -18.93 -16.52
C ARG A 242 1.19 -18.78 -17.82
N LYS A 243 2.50 -18.55 -17.72
CA LYS A 243 3.38 -18.53 -18.90
C LYS A 243 3.36 -19.86 -19.65
N LYS A 244 3.36 -20.99 -18.93
CA LYS A 244 3.27 -22.33 -19.56
C LYS A 244 1.90 -22.53 -20.24
N GLU A 245 0.80 -22.18 -19.56
CA GLU A 245 -0.56 -22.27 -20.11
C GLU A 245 -0.70 -21.46 -21.42
N LEU A 246 -0.11 -20.25 -21.46
CA LEU A 246 -0.16 -19.39 -22.65
C LEU A 246 0.66 -19.92 -23.83
N VAL A 247 1.69 -20.73 -23.58
CA VAL A 247 2.44 -21.41 -24.65
C VAL A 247 1.63 -22.58 -25.21
N GLU A 248 0.84 -23.26 -24.37
CA GLU A 248 0.04 -24.43 -24.77
C GLU A 248 -1.29 -24.02 -25.42
N ASP A 249 -1.89 -22.89 -24.98
CA ASP A 249 -3.18 -22.39 -25.50
C ASP A 249 -3.19 -20.86 -25.60
N GLU A 250 -2.91 -20.33 -26.80
CA GLU A 250 -2.97 -18.90 -27.09
C GLU A 250 -4.37 -18.27 -26.88
N SER A 251 -5.45 -19.07 -26.93
CA SER A 251 -6.81 -18.56 -26.73
C SER A 251 -7.05 -18.02 -25.31
N SER A 252 -6.19 -18.39 -24.37
CA SER A 252 -6.23 -17.91 -22.99
C SER A 252 -5.63 -16.51 -22.77
N ALA A 253 -5.00 -15.93 -23.81
CA ALA A 253 -4.27 -14.66 -23.75
C ALA A 253 -5.09 -13.42 -23.33
N GLY A 254 -6.40 -13.46 -23.49
CA GLY A 254 -7.29 -12.32 -23.21
C GLY A 254 -8.10 -12.41 -21.92
N ARG A 255 -7.94 -13.48 -21.12
CA ARG A 255 -8.85 -13.81 -20.01
C ARG A 255 -8.72 -12.91 -18.79
N ASP A 256 -7.52 -12.45 -18.49
CA ASP A 256 -7.23 -11.65 -17.28
C ASP A 256 -6.06 -10.70 -17.47
N LEU A 257 -5.83 -9.90 -16.43
CA LEU A 257 -4.76 -8.91 -16.39
C LEU A 257 -3.38 -9.54 -16.47
N LEU A 258 -3.13 -10.62 -15.73
CA LEU A 258 -1.85 -11.31 -15.69
C LEU A 258 -1.46 -11.84 -17.09
N SER A 259 -2.38 -12.47 -17.81
CA SER A 259 -2.14 -12.97 -19.15
C SER A 259 -1.70 -11.85 -20.10
N ARG A 260 -2.36 -10.70 -20.03
CA ARG A 260 -1.97 -9.52 -20.82
C ARG A 260 -0.60 -8.99 -20.43
N MET A 261 -0.28 -8.91 -19.10
CA MET A 261 1.04 -8.46 -18.64
C MET A 261 2.17 -9.34 -19.15
N ILE A 262 1.96 -10.65 -19.23
CA ILE A 262 2.96 -11.60 -19.73
C ILE A 262 3.28 -11.36 -21.21
N LEU A 263 2.29 -10.92 -21.99
CA LEU A 263 2.39 -10.77 -23.45
C LEU A 263 2.76 -9.34 -23.91
N VAL A 264 2.67 -8.35 -23.03
CA VAL A 264 3.01 -6.97 -23.37
C VAL A 264 4.52 -6.80 -23.55
N LYS A 265 4.88 -6.18 -24.66
CA LYS A 265 6.25 -5.75 -24.98
C LYS A 265 6.40 -4.25 -24.73
N ASP A 266 7.57 -3.84 -24.30
CA ASP A 266 7.95 -2.44 -24.24
C ASP A 266 8.26 -1.86 -25.63
N GLU A 267 8.66 -0.59 -25.68
CA GLU A 267 9.01 0.10 -26.95
C GLU A 267 10.18 -0.57 -27.68
N ASP A 268 11.05 -1.28 -26.97
CA ASP A 268 12.17 -2.03 -27.52
C ASP A 268 11.80 -3.48 -27.89
N GLY A 269 10.56 -3.87 -27.72
CA GLY A 269 10.05 -5.22 -28.02
C GLY A 269 10.37 -6.27 -26.94
N LYS A 270 10.85 -5.86 -25.75
CA LYS A 270 11.20 -6.75 -24.64
C LYS A 270 9.98 -7.03 -23.77
N LEU A 271 9.83 -8.28 -23.35
CA LEU A 271 8.82 -8.70 -22.36
C LEU A 271 9.27 -8.44 -20.94
N MET A 272 8.29 -8.19 -20.05
CA MET A 272 8.53 -8.13 -18.59
C MET A 272 9.03 -9.48 -18.08
N ASN A 273 10.01 -9.45 -17.17
CA ASN A 273 10.40 -10.65 -16.44
C ASN A 273 9.39 -10.97 -15.32
N GLU A 274 9.46 -12.20 -14.77
CA GLU A 274 8.48 -12.65 -13.77
C GLU A 274 8.46 -11.79 -12.49
N MET A 275 9.62 -11.30 -12.06
CA MET A 275 9.71 -10.45 -10.86
C MET A 275 9.09 -9.07 -11.08
N GLU A 276 9.24 -8.50 -12.27
CA GLU A 276 8.59 -7.26 -12.66
C GLU A 276 7.06 -7.42 -12.68
N ILE A 277 6.57 -8.51 -13.27
CA ILE A 277 5.14 -8.84 -13.28
C ILE A 277 4.61 -8.99 -11.84
N CYS A 278 5.31 -9.75 -11.00
CA CYS A 278 4.94 -9.91 -9.59
C CYS A 278 4.93 -8.58 -8.83
N ASN A 279 5.94 -7.72 -9.00
CA ASN A 279 5.99 -6.40 -8.38
C ASN A 279 4.79 -5.53 -8.80
N ASN A 280 4.42 -5.58 -10.07
CA ASN A 280 3.26 -4.87 -10.60
C ASN A 280 1.95 -5.39 -9.99
N ILE A 281 1.77 -6.70 -9.91
CA ILE A 281 0.59 -7.31 -9.26
C ILE A 281 0.52 -6.94 -7.78
N VAL A 282 1.63 -6.98 -7.03
CA VAL A 282 1.68 -6.53 -5.63
C VAL A 282 1.26 -5.07 -5.52
N GLY A 283 1.76 -4.20 -6.40
CA GLY A 283 1.37 -2.80 -6.44
C GLY A 283 -0.13 -2.60 -6.67
N LEU A 284 -0.72 -3.33 -7.60
CA LEU A 284 -2.16 -3.30 -7.88
C LEU A 284 -2.99 -3.84 -6.72
N LEU A 285 -2.56 -4.92 -6.07
CA LEU A 285 -3.22 -5.44 -4.87
C LEU A 285 -3.19 -4.42 -3.73
N VAL A 286 -2.06 -3.76 -3.48
CA VAL A 286 -1.94 -2.69 -2.47
C VAL A 286 -2.87 -1.52 -2.80
N ALA A 287 -2.89 -1.09 -4.05
CA ALA A 287 -3.71 0.05 -4.48
C ALA A 287 -5.22 -0.23 -4.37
N SER A 288 -5.67 -1.44 -4.68
CA SER A 288 -7.10 -1.81 -4.72
C SER A 288 -7.69 -2.23 -3.37
N PHE A 289 -6.87 -2.73 -2.45
CA PHE A 289 -7.33 -3.39 -1.23
C PHE A 289 -7.97 -2.43 -0.22
N ASP A 290 -7.17 -1.57 0.41
CA ASP A 290 -7.66 -0.69 1.48
C ASP A 290 -8.48 0.49 0.94
N THR A 291 -8.11 1.06 -0.19
CA THR A 291 -8.78 2.24 -0.75
C THR A 291 -10.24 1.94 -1.11
N THR A 292 -10.49 0.84 -1.82
CA THR A 292 -11.85 0.43 -2.20
C THR A 292 -12.65 -0.02 -0.98
N SER A 293 -12.06 -0.77 -0.06
CA SER A 293 -12.72 -1.21 1.19
C SER A 293 -13.12 -0.02 2.05
N CYS A 294 -12.27 1.00 2.18
CA CYS A 294 -12.60 2.24 2.86
C CYS A 294 -13.75 2.97 2.17
N ALA A 295 -13.69 3.11 0.84
CA ALA A 295 -14.74 3.79 0.08
C ALA A 295 -16.12 3.12 0.30
N VAL A 296 -16.21 1.79 0.17
CA VAL A 296 -17.42 1.02 0.45
C VAL A 296 -17.92 1.26 1.87
N THR A 297 -17.01 1.19 2.86
CA THR A 297 -17.36 1.39 4.27
C THR A 297 -17.91 2.79 4.53
N PHE A 298 -17.27 3.83 3.98
CA PHE A 298 -17.75 5.22 4.15
C PHE A 298 -19.04 5.50 3.41
N VAL A 299 -19.25 4.92 2.23
CA VAL A 299 -20.52 5.02 1.51
C VAL A 299 -21.65 4.44 2.37
N LEU A 300 -21.49 3.21 2.88
CA LEU A 300 -22.49 2.59 3.73
C LEU A 300 -22.73 3.36 5.03
N LYS A 301 -21.65 3.82 5.69
CA LYS A 301 -21.76 4.68 6.87
C LYS A 301 -22.60 5.93 6.59
N ASN A 302 -22.29 6.65 5.52
CA ASN A 302 -23.04 7.87 5.17
C ASN A 302 -24.50 7.57 4.79
N LEU A 303 -24.78 6.46 4.11
CA LEU A 303 -26.16 6.07 3.81
C LEU A 303 -26.97 5.75 5.07
N LEU A 304 -26.34 5.14 6.09
CA LEU A 304 -26.99 4.89 7.38
C LEU A 304 -27.22 6.18 8.18
N GLU A 305 -26.30 7.12 8.15
CA GLU A 305 -26.40 8.40 8.87
C GLU A 305 -27.32 9.42 8.17
N LEU A 306 -27.60 9.24 6.88
CA LEU A 306 -28.37 10.16 6.04
C LEU A 306 -29.56 9.45 5.35
N PRO A 307 -30.65 9.13 6.08
CA PRO A 307 -31.79 8.37 5.53
C PRO A 307 -32.42 8.98 4.27
N HIS A 308 -32.41 10.31 4.17
CA HIS A 308 -32.94 11.01 2.98
C HIS A 308 -32.07 10.82 1.73
N ILE A 309 -30.75 10.56 1.89
CA ILE A 309 -29.87 10.20 0.79
C ILE A 309 -30.05 8.72 0.43
N TYR A 310 -30.16 7.86 1.45
CA TYR A 310 -30.46 6.45 1.24
C TYR A 310 -31.73 6.28 0.39
N GLU A 311 -32.82 6.95 0.75
CA GLU A 311 -34.08 6.87 0.01
C GLU A 311 -33.93 7.31 -1.44
N LYS A 312 -33.22 8.42 -1.72
CA LYS A 312 -32.95 8.88 -3.09
C LYS A 312 -32.13 7.87 -3.90
N VAL A 313 -31.11 7.26 -3.29
CA VAL A 313 -30.30 6.22 -3.93
C VAL A 313 -31.14 4.98 -4.22
N TYR A 314 -31.99 4.59 -3.28
CA TYR A 314 -32.89 3.46 -3.42
C TYR A 314 -33.91 3.68 -4.56
N GLN A 315 -34.55 4.86 -4.59
CA GLN A 315 -35.48 5.25 -5.67
C GLN A 315 -34.77 5.35 -7.03
N GLY A 316 -33.55 5.90 -7.09
CA GLY A 316 -32.75 5.94 -8.31
C GLY A 316 -32.45 4.57 -8.90
N LYS A 317 -32.32 3.53 -8.06
CA LYS A 317 -32.15 2.15 -8.48
C LYS A 317 -33.40 1.52 -9.11
N LEU A 318 -34.59 2.05 -8.76
CA LEU A 318 -35.87 1.57 -9.31
C LEU A 318 -36.18 2.18 -10.68
N ILE A 319 -35.42 3.18 -11.11
CA ILE A 319 -35.61 3.92 -12.37
C ILE A 319 -34.64 3.40 -13.48
N VAL A 320 -33.62 2.64 -13.11
CA VAL A 320 -32.67 2.01 -14.05
C VAL A 320 -33.00 0.54 -14.22
#